data_790c4856e2efcc75f459493fe8b25cca
#
_entry.id   790c4856e2efcc75f459493fe8b25cca
#
_cell.length_a   1.000
_cell.length_b   1.000
_cell.length_c   1.000
_cell.angle_alpha   90.00
_cell.angle_beta   90.00
_cell.angle_gamma   90.00
#
_symmetry.space_group_name_H-M   'P 1'
#
loop_
_entity.id
_entity.type
_entity.pdbx_description
1 polymer ?
#
loop_
_entity_poly.entity_id
_entity_poly.type
_entity_poly.pdbx_seq_one_letter_code
_entity_poly.pdbx_strand_id
1 'polypeptide(L)'
;MDSAPSTVRYGSVCSGIEAVSLAWQPLGLVPAWFSEINSFAIAVLNHHYPNVTNLGDMTRIAPRIRSGAVCAPEILVGGPPCQSFSIAGMRRGLTDPRGTLTLKYVELANVIDETRLSQQQ
;
A
#
# COMPACT_ATOMS: atom_id res chain seq x y z
N MET A 1 26.73 -21.84 -1.45
CA MET A 1 26.49 -20.72 -0.95
C MET A 1 25.15 -20.63 -0.42
N ASP A 2 25.02 -20.20 0.66
CA ASP A 2 23.82 -20.08 1.17
C ASP A 2 23.28 -18.76 0.98
N SER A 3 22.28 -18.65 0.27
CA SER A 3 21.66 -17.40 0.09
C SER A 3 20.77 -17.12 1.26
N ALA A 4 20.73 -15.88 1.67
CA ALA A 4 19.77 -15.47 2.65
C ALA A 4 18.37 -15.74 2.12
N PRO A 5 17.41 -16.07 2.99
CA PRO A 5 16.03 -16.21 2.54
C PRO A 5 15.57 -14.93 1.88
N SER A 6 14.78 -15.07 0.83
CA SER A 6 14.20 -13.93 0.17
C SER A 6 13.34 -13.16 1.15
N THR A 7 13.54 -11.85 1.20
CA THR A 7 12.76 -11.00 2.07
C THR A 7 11.46 -10.66 1.38
N VAL A 8 10.34 -10.92 2.04
CA VAL A 8 9.04 -10.55 1.51
C VAL A 8 8.78 -9.09 1.87
N ARG A 9 8.45 -8.30 0.86
CA ARG A 9 8.21 -6.88 1.01
C ARG A 9 6.75 -6.56 0.85
N TYR A 10 6.27 -5.58 1.58
CA TYR A 10 4.89 -5.14 1.45
C TYR A 10 4.82 -3.64 1.26
N GLY A 11 3.79 -3.19 0.50
CA GLY A 11 3.43 -1.79 0.43
C GLY A 11 2.19 -1.58 1.28
N SER A 12 2.16 -0.52 2.05
CA SER A 12 1.06 -0.25 2.96
C SER A 12 0.43 1.09 2.61
N VAL A 13 -0.86 1.09 2.29
CA VAL A 13 -1.60 2.31 1.95
C VAL A 13 -2.57 2.66 3.06
N CYS A 14 -2.84 3.95 3.22
CA CYS A 14 -3.64 4.47 4.32
C CYS A 14 -3.08 3.93 5.64
N SER A 15 -1.78 4.08 5.80
CA SER A 15 -1.00 3.31 6.76
C SER A 15 -1.31 3.63 8.23
N GLY A 16 -1.80 4.82 8.52
CA GLY A 16 -2.04 5.22 9.89
C GLY A 16 -0.76 5.16 10.70
N ILE A 17 -0.84 4.58 11.89
CA ILE A 17 0.34 4.40 12.74
C ILE A 17 1.03 3.06 12.48
N GLU A 18 0.56 2.34 11.48
CA GLU A 18 1.20 1.13 10.96
C GLU A 18 1.24 -0.04 11.95
N ALA A 19 0.06 -0.44 12.42
CA ALA A 19 -0.06 -1.60 13.29
C ALA A 19 0.38 -2.89 12.57
N VAL A 20 0.23 -2.94 11.24
CA VAL A 20 0.63 -4.11 10.46
C VAL A 20 2.12 -4.36 10.57
N SER A 21 2.93 -3.29 10.55
CA SER A 21 4.38 -3.45 10.67
C SER A 21 4.77 -4.05 12.01
N LEU A 22 4.10 -3.65 13.08
CA LEU A 22 4.36 -4.24 14.40
C LEU A 22 4.04 -5.74 14.40
N ALA A 23 2.96 -6.13 13.74
CA ALA A 23 2.56 -7.54 13.69
C ALA A 23 3.48 -8.37 12.80
N TRP A 24 3.97 -7.79 11.70
CA TRP A 24 4.69 -8.53 10.68
C TRP A 24 6.20 -8.51 10.82
N GLN A 25 6.75 -7.55 11.54
CA GLN A 25 8.19 -7.45 11.71
C GLN A 25 8.79 -8.73 12.28
N PRO A 26 8.22 -9.35 13.33
CA PRO A 26 8.79 -10.61 13.85
C PRO A 26 8.72 -11.76 12.84
N LEU A 27 7.88 -11.65 11.80
CA LEU A 27 7.76 -12.69 10.79
C LEU A 27 8.74 -12.49 9.63
N GLY A 28 9.54 -11.44 9.67
CA GLY A 28 10.53 -11.20 8.64
C GLY A 28 10.02 -10.45 7.43
N LEU A 29 8.77 -9.97 7.45
CA LEU A 29 8.27 -9.13 6.39
C LEU A 29 8.73 -7.71 6.61
N VAL A 30 9.10 -7.02 5.54
CA VAL A 30 9.61 -5.64 5.63
C VAL A 30 8.80 -4.71 4.75
N PRO A 31 8.60 -3.45 5.18
CA PRO A 31 7.89 -2.49 4.34
C PRO A 31 8.77 -2.00 3.20
N ALA A 32 8.23 -2.04 1.99
CA ALA A 32 8.88 -1.43 0.84
C ALA A 32 8.61 0.07 0.82
N TRP A 33 7.39 0.46 1.14
CA TRP A 33 6.99 1.86 1.23
C TRP A 33 5.67 1.96 1.97
N PHE A 34 5.39 3.19 2.43
CA PHE A 34 4.11 3.54 3.03
C PHE A 34 3.41 4.55 2.14
N SER A 35 2.11 4.69 2.31
CA SER A 35 1.32 5.72 1.65
C SER A 35 0.34 6.31 2.67
N GLU A 36 0.62 7.49 3.14
CA GLU A 36 -0.17 8.16 4.15
C GLU A 36 -0.16 9.66 3.91
N ILE A 37 -1.31 10.31 4.04
CA ILE A 37 -1.42 11.76 3.85
C ILE A 37 -1.74 12.52 5.14
N ASN A 38 -2.10 11.83 6.21
CA ASN A 38 -2.39 12.50 7.49
C ASN A 38 -1.08 12.93 8.14
N SER A 39 -0.96 14.21 8.45
CA SER A 39 0.31 14.74 8.94
C SER A 39 0.74 14.15 10.28
N PHE A 40 -0.19 13.88 11.17
CA PHE A 40 0.16 13.25 12.45
C PHE A 40 0.68 11.83 12.22
N ALA A 41 -0.01 11.05 11.40
CA ALA A 41 0.41 9.69 11.10
C ALA A 41 1.77 9.68 10.38
N ILE A 42 2.02 10.62 9.48
CA ILE A 42 3.30 10.74 8.81
C ILE A 42 4.42 10.98 9.84
N ALA A 43 4.19 11.84 10.81
CA ALA A 43 5.19 12.11 11.84
C ALA A 43 5.51 10.85 12.65
N VAL A 44 4.48 10.07 13.00
CA VAL A 44 4.66 8.82 13.74
C VAL A 44 5.43 7.80 12.90
N LEU A 45 5.07 7.68 11.61
CA LEU A 45 5.77 6.75 10.72
C LEU A 45 7.23 7.14 10.54
N ASN A 46 7.53 8.42 10.39
CA ASN A 46 8.90 8.89 10.23
C ASN A 46 9.73 8.64 11.47
N HIS A 47 9.10 8.73 12.64
CA HIS A 47 9.80 8.46 13.89
C HIS A 47 10.18 6.98 14.03
N HIS A 48 9.25 6.08 13.72
CA HIS A 48 9.46 4.65 13.89
C HIS A 48 10.13 3.97 12.71
N TYR A 49 9.96 4.51 11.50
CA TYR A 49 10.46 3.91 10.27
C TYR A 49 11.14 4.97 9.40
N PRO A 50 12.24 5.56 9.91
CA PRO A 50 12.86 6.70 9.21
C PRO A 50 13.44 6.35 7.84
N ASN A 51 13.70 5.07 7.60
CA ASN A 51 14.30 4.64 6.33
C ASN A 51 13.28 4.15 5.32
N VAL A 52 11.99 4.19 5.65
CA VAL A 52 10.94 3.75 4.74
C VAL A 52 10.28 4.97 4.12
N THR A 53 10.23 5.00 2.79
CA THR A 53 9.66 6.14 2.07
C THR A 53 8.16 6.18 2.21
N ASN A 54 7.61 7.35 2.50
CA ASN A 54 6.18 7.58 2.43
C ASN A 54 5.86 8.19 1.07
N LEU A 55 5.06 7.49 0.26
CA LEU A 55 4.72 7.92 -1.08
C LEU A 55 3.57 8.93 -1.12
N GLY A 56 2.91 9.17 0.01
CA GLY A 56 1.83 10.15 0.09
C GLY A 56 0.51 9.60 -0.43
N ASP A 57 -0.06 10.27 -1.41
CA ASP A 57 -1.40 9.97 -1.93
C ASP A 57 -1.39 8.66 -2.70
N MET A 58 -2.15 7.67 -2.23
CA MET A 58 -2.16 6.35 -2.87
C MET A 58 -2.75 6.38 -4.29
N THR A 59 -3.53 7.39 -4.64
CA THR A 59 -4.12 7.46 -5.98
C THR A 59 -3.09 7.76 -7.05
N ARG A 60 -1.87 8.12 -6.66
CA ARG A 60 -0.79 8.46 -7.58
C ARG A 60 0.26 7.37 -7.69
N ILE A 61 0.09 6.26 -6.99
CA ILE A 61 1.14 5.24 -6.94
C ILE A 61 1.14 4.36 -8.19
N ALA A 62 -0.03 4.00 -8.71
CA ALA A 62 -0.12 3.07 -9.84
C ALA A 62 0.70 3.51 -11.06
N PRO A 63 0.59 4.78 -11.52
CA PRO A 63 1.42 5.20 -12.66
C PRO A 63 2.91 5.15 -12.34
N ARG A 64 3.29 5.38 -11.10
CA ARG A 64 4.70 5.36 -10.70
C ARG A 64 5.26 3.94 -10.67
N ILE A 65 4.44 2.96 -10.38
CA ILE A 65 4.84 1.55 -10.48
C ILE A 65 4.98 1.16 -11.94
N ARG A 66 4.05 1.59 -12.79
CA ARG A 66 4.13 1.30 -14.22
C ARG A 66 5.39 1.88 -14.84
N SER A 67 5.81 3.06 -14.41
CA SER A 67 7.01 3.71 -14.95
C SER A 67 8.31 3.16 -14.37
N GLY A 68 8.23 2.33 -13.34
CA GLY A 68 9.41 1.80 -12.67
C GLY A 68 9.97 2.71 -11.58
N ALA A 69 9.33 3.84 -11.31
CA ALA A 69 9.81 4.76 -10.28
C ALA A 69 9.57 4.22 -8.87
N VAL A 70 8.58 3.36 -8.69
CA VAL A 70 8.24 2.75 -7.41
C VAL A 70 8.22 1.24 -7.60
N CYS A 71 8.79 0.50 -6.67
CA CYS A 71 8.84 -0.94 -6.78
C CYS A 71 7.46 -1.56 -6.53
N ALA A 72 7.19 -2.70 -7.18
CA ALA A 72 5.98 -3.48 -6.95
C ALA A 72 6.26 -4.49 -5.85
N PRO A 73 5.65 -4.34 -4.66
CA PRO A 73 5.91 -5.26 -3.55
C PRO A 73 5.21 -6.61 -3.77
N GLU A 74 5.56 -7.59 -2.96
CA GLU A 74 4.89 -8.89 -3.01
C GLU A 74 3.50 -8.83 -2.39
N ILE A 75 3.30 -7.98 -1.39
CA ILE A 75 2.03 -7.87 -0.69
C ILE A 75 1.61 -6.41 -0.66
N LEU A 76 0.34 -6.17 -0.89
CA LEU A 76 -0.27 -4.86 -0.71
C LEU A 76 -1.26 -4.96 0.44
N VAL A 77 -1.11 -4.09 1.43
CA VAL A 77 -2.00 -4.06 2.59
C VAL A 77 -2.44 -2.63 2.82
N GLY A 78 -3.60 -2.46 3.40
CA GLY A 78 -4.05 -1.12 3.73
C GLY A 78 -5.47 -1.12 4.24
N GLY A 79 -5.89 0.06 4.70
CA GLY A 79 -7.22 0.28 5.23
C GLY A 79 -7.92 1.44 4.56
N PRO A 80 -8.11 1.41 3.22
CA PRO A 80 -8.86 2.50 2.59
C PRO A 80 -10.29 2.51 3.11
N PRO A 81 -10.93 3.68 3.18
CA PRO A 81 -12.32 3.74 3.61
C PRO A 81 -13.21 2.94 2.68
N CYS A 82 -14.02 2.04 3.23
CA CYS A 82 -14.90 1.21 2.43
C CYS A 82 -16.36 1.29 2.87
N GLN A 83 -16.70 2.28 3.66
CA GLN A 83 -18.05 2.42 4.17
C GLN A 83 -19.08 2.63 3.07
N SER A 84 -18.65 3.20 1.94
CA SER A 84 -19.52 3.43 0.81
C SER A 84 -19.97 2.14 0.13
N PHE A 85 -19.37 1.02 0.46
CA PHE A 85 -19.71 -0.27 -0.11
C PHE A 85 -20.55 -1.13 0.83
N SER A 86 -21.08 -0.55 1.93
CA SER A 86 -22.09 -1.22 2.73
C SER A 86 -23.36 -1.37 1.89
N ILE A 87 -24.29 -2.21 2.34
CA ILE A 87 -25.55 -2.42 1.61
C ILE A 87 -26.24 -1.10 1.33
N ALA A 88 -26.30 -0.21 2.32
CA ALA A 88 -26.96 1.09 2.13
C ALA A 88 -26.15 2.01 1.22
N GLY A 89 -24.85 1.85 1.16
CA GLY A 89 -23.98 2.76 0.42
C GLY A 89 -23.64 2.29 -0.99
N MET A 90 -24.02 1.08 -1.40
CA MET A 90 -23.60 0.54 -2.68
C MET A 90 -24.00 1.41 -3.87
N ARG A 91 -25.18 2.01 -3.80
CA ARG A 91 -25.66 2.86 -4.90
C ARG A 91 -24.84 4.13 -5.05
N ARG A 92 -24.17 4.56 -3.98
CA ARG A 92 -23.34 5.77 -3.99
C ARG A 92 -21.87 5.46 -4.00
N GLY A 93 -21.51 4.16 -3.98
CA GLY A 93 -20.12 3.76 -3.82
C GLY A 93 -19.18 4.35 -4.84
N LEU A 94 -19.60 4.42 -6.11
CA LEU A 94 -18.76 4.91 -7.20
C LEU A 94 -18.65 6.44 -7.21
N THR A 95 -19.61 7.15 -6.62
CA THR A 95 -19.58 8.61 -6.61
C THR A 95 -19.09 9.18 -5.28
N ASP A 96 -19.04 8.35 -4.23
CA ASP A 96 -18.55 8.77 -2.93
C ASP A 96 -17.02 8.80 -2.96
N PRO A 97 -16.36 9.87 -2.43
CA PRO A 97 -14.89 9.91 -2.42
C PRO A 97 -14.24 8.70 -1.76
N ARG A 98 -14.89 8.13 -0.73
CA ARG A 98 -14.34 6.94 -0.07
C ARG A 98 -14.45 5.71 -0.95
N GLY A 99 -15.53 5.61 -1.74
CA GLY A 99 -15.66 4.55 -2.73
C GLY A 99 -14.62 4.68 -3.82
N THR A 100 -14.33 5.90 -4.25
CA THR A 100 -13.28 6.17 -5.22
C THR A 100 -11.92 5.70 -4.72
N LEU A 101 -11.62 5.91 -3.43
CA LEU A 101 -10.37 5.43 -2.85
C LEU A 101 -10.29 3.91 -2.87
N THR A 102 -11.39 3.22 -2.61
CA THR A 102 -11.41 1.77 -2.69
C THR A 102 -11.15 1.28 -4.11
N LEU A 103 -11.74 1.94 -5.11
CA LEU A 103 -11.49 1.61 -6.51
C LEU A 103 -10.03 1.86 -6.87
N LYS A 104 -9.42 2.92 -6.37
CA LYS A 104 -8.00 3.20 -6.60
C LYS A 104 -7.12 2.15 -5.93
N TYR A 105 -7.54 1.63 -4.78
CA TYR A 105 -6.82 0.55 -4.12
C TYR A 105 -6.82 -0.70 -5.01
N VAL A 106 -7.97 -1.05 -5.59
CA VAL A 106 -8.08 -2.20 -6.49
C VAL A 106 -7.23 -1.98 -7.74
N GLU A 107 -7.26 -0.78 -8.30
CA GLU A 107 -6.41 -0.44 -9.44
C GLU A 107 -4.93 -0.63 -9.10
N LEU A 108 -4.52 -0.16 -7.94
CA LEU A 108 -3.15 -0.30 -7.50
C LEU A 108 -2.75 -1.78 -7.36
N ALA A 109 -3.62 -2.59 -6.78
CA ALA A 109 -3.37 -4.02 -6.65
C ALA A 109 -3.19 -4.67 -8.02
N ASN A 110 -4.02 -4.31 -8.99
CA ASN A 110 -3.92 -4.86 -10.33
C ASN A 110 -2.61 -4.45 -11.02
N VAL A 111 -2.19 -3.21 -10.85
CA VAL A 111 -0.94 -2.73 -11.44
C VAL A 111 0.26 -3.46 -10.82
N ILE A 112 0.21 -3.70 -9.52
CA ILE A 112 1.26 -4.44 -8.84
C ILE A 112 1.36 -5.86 -9.42
N ASP A 113 0.21 -6.53 -9.57
CA ASP A 113 0.19 -7.88 -10.14
C ASP A 113 0.73 -7.91 -11.56
N GLU A 114 0.27 -7.00 -12.41
CA GLU A 114 0.75 -6.92 -13.79
C GLU A 114 2.25 -6.71 -13.85
N THR A 115 2.76 -5.81 -13.03
CA THR A 115 4.19 -5.49 -13.03
C THR A 115 5.00 -6.68 -12.57
N ARG A 116 4.57 -7.37 -11.52
CA ARG A 116 5.29 -8.53 -11.02
C ARG A 116 5.27 -9.69 -12.00
N LEU A 117 4.13 -9.93 -12.67
CA LEU A 117 4.06 -10.96 -13.70
C LEU A 117 5.00 -10.65 -14.85
N SER A 118 5.07 -9.39 -15.26
CA SER A 118 6.00 -8.98 -16.32
C SER A 118 7.45 -9.19 -15.90
N GLN A 119 7.77 -8.95 -14.64
CA GLN A 119 9.15 -9.13 -14.17
C GLN A 119 9.55 -10.59 -14.05
N GLN A 120 8.59 -11.50 -14.02
CA GLN A 120 8.89 -12.93 -13.96
C GLN A 120 9.16 -13.54 -15.32
N GLN A 121 8.94 -12.80 -16.38
CA GLN A 121 9.23 -13.29 -17.74
C GLN A 121 10.68 -12.95 -18.16
#